data_6b7d041eeac1ee1bb0cc3fb53c435656
#
_entry.id   6b7d041eeac1ee1bb0cc3fb53c435656
#
_cell.length_a   1.000
_cell.length_b   1.000
_cell.length_c   1.000
_cell.angle_alpha   90.00
_cell.angle_beta   90.00
_cell.angle_gamma   90.00
#
_symmetry.space_group_name_H-M   'P 1'
#
loop_
_entity.id
_entity.type
_entity.pdbx_description
1 polymer ?
#
loop_
_entity_poly.entity_id
_entity_poly.type
_entity_poly.pdbx_seq_one_letter_code
_entity_poly.pdbx_strand_id
1 'polypeptide(L)'
;MRHTTKAALTLAATVSTVATLATAAASPASATSYPPPSIHLLCSAAANGGTLEGGVCVLPSGQTTAPNNYSATIAVSKAGAVGPTVTFALTAGSLPPGLTMPAQGASGTVITGNPTQTGTFNFTVKATDGNKTSTLAYQVTITVQGPPDQLLCNSAGDFLESGVCVLPDAITGLPYAGQLVTSHNVGGTLSIATGALPAGLSLPASFTGSGTTISGTPAAPGTEPTSSFTVKGTDTQTQPLYQPYQITVDPNQPLTVVLPASGSTLFPGTVGQAFGINFFLSGGAAPYTWALVAGSLPPGMRLQTFSDPRDASDEMAGTPTTAGTFSWTMRVTDFYGHQASQKFTITIQS
;
A
#
# COMPACT_ATOMS: atom_id res chain seq x y z
N MET A 1 -3.50 40.74 -36.38
CA MET A 1 -2.21 41.44 -36.41
C MET A 1 -1.12 40.49 -35.96
N ARG A 2 -0.30 40.15 -36.92
CA ARG A 2 1.08 39.66 -36.90
C ARG A 2 1.49 38.59 -35.85
N HIS A 3 1.55 37.39 -36.39
CA HIS A 3 2.38 36.27 -35.92
C HIS A 3 3.87 36.57 -36.10
N THR A 4 4.71 36.13 -35.20
CA THR A 4 6.15 35.92 -35.46
C THR A 4 6.56 34.55 -34.91
N THR A 5 6.70 33.64 -35.84
CA THR A 5 7.35 32.35 -35.71
C THR A 5 8.87 32.54 -35.71
N LYS A 6 9.60 31.98 -34.75
CA LYS A 6 11.07 31.88 -34.83
C LYS A 6 11.43 30.45 -35.25
N ALA A 7 12.02 30.35 -36.43
CA ALA A 7 12.65 29.14 -36.94
C ALA A 7 14.07 29.00 -36.37
N ALA A 8 14.41 27.80 -35.94
CA ALA A 8 15.77 27.43 -35.54
C ALA A 8 16.54 26.95 -36.77
N LEU A 9 17.69 27.55 -36.97
CA LEU A 9 18.61 27.29 -38.08
C LEU A 9 19.62 26.20 -37.63
N THR A 10 19.59 25.05 -38.29
CA THR A 10 20.58 23.98 -38.10
C THR A 10 21.72 24.21 -39.07
N LEU A 11 22.93 24.39 -38.55
CA LEU A 11 24.15 24.56 -39.36
C LEU A 11 24.81 23.19 -39.55
N ALA A 12 24.82 22.67 -40.75
CA ALA A 12 25.57 21.48 -41.14
C ALA A 12 26.99 21.89 -41.59
N ALA A 13 27.98 21.39 -40.86
CA ALA A 13 29.38 21.53 -41.24
C ALA A 13 29.81 20.33 -42.11
N THR A 14 30.12 20.59 -43.35
CA THR A 14 30.75 19.63 -44.27
C THR A 14 32.27 19.66 -44.07
N VAL A 15 32.82 18.52 -43.62
CA VAL A 15 34.28 18.30 -43.56
C VAL A 15 34.70 17.60 -44.84
N SER A 16 35.53 18.28 -45.62
CA SER A 16 36.16 17.75 -46.84
C SER A 16 37.39 16.99 -46.46
N THR A 17 37.41 15.67 -46.68
CA THR A 17 38.59 14.82 -46.45
C THR A 17 39.44 14.70 -47.73
N VAL A 18 40.65 15.21 -47.65
CA VAL A 18 41.69 14.96 -48.67
C VAL A 18 42.26 13.56 -48.41
N ALA A 19 42.11 12.67 -49.38
CA ALA A 19 42.70 11.35 -49.32
C ALA A 19 44.17 11.42 -49.76
N THR A 20 45.10 11.18 -48.83
CA THR A 20 46.49 10.91 -49.15
C THR A 20 46.69 9.37 -49.19
N LEU A 21 47.10 8.86 -50.35
CA LEU A 21 47.46 7.47 -50.53
C LEU A 21 48.80 7.22 -49.81
N ALA A 22 48.76 6.54 -48.66
CA ALA A 22 49.95 6.05 -48.00
C ALA A 22 50.09 4.55 -48.32
N THR A 23 51.22 4.17 -48.90
CA THR A 23 51.61 2.77 -49.13
C THR A 23 51.78 2.08 -47.77
N ALA A 24 50.92 1.14 -47.49
CA ALA A 24 50.99 0.33 -46.25
C ALA A 24 52.13 -0.67 -46.37
N ALA A 25 53.19 -0.45 -45.61
CA ALA A 25 54.09 -1.52 -45.24
C ALA A 25 53.32 -2.51 -44.34
N ALA A 26 53.32 -3.79 -44.68
CA ALA A 26 52.69 -4.82 -43.86
C ALA A 26 53.38 -4.88 -42.50
N SER A 27 52.74 -4.37 -41.47
CA SER A 27 53.13 -4.63 -40.09
C SER A 27 52.92 -6.08 -39.78
N PRO A 28 53.86 -6.73 -39.05
CA PRO A 28 53.63 -8.08 -38.58
C PRO A 28 52.37 -8.12 -37.72
N ALA A 29 51.53 -9.11 -37.97
CA ALA A 29 50.30 -9.33 -37.21
C ALA A 29 50.62 -9.29 -35.71
N SER A 30 50.15 -8.25 -35.02
CA SER A 30 50.15 -8.22 -33.56
C SER A 30 49.40 -9.45 -33.10
N ALA A 31 50.07 -10.37 -32.46
CA ALA A 31 49.44 -11.45 -31.76
C ALA A 31 48.47 -10.79 -30.78
N THR A 32 47.17 -10.92 -31.04
CA THR A 32 46.14 -10.54 -30.08
C THR A 32 46.41 -11.39 -28.85
N SER A 33 47.01 -10.77 -27.84
CA SER A 33 47.18 -11.43 -26.54
C SER A 33 45.77 -11.63 -25.99
N TYR A 34 45.27 -12.84 -26.15
CA TYR A 34 44.03 -13.27 -25.49
C TYR A 34 44.23 -13.06 -23.99
N PRO A 35 43.36 -12.33 -23.29
CA PRO A 35 43.52 -12.18 -21.86
C PRO A 35 43.62 -13.58 -21.23
N PRO A 36 44.52 -13.77 -20.25
CA PRO A 36 44.67 -15.08 -19.62
C PRO A 36 43.33 -15.56 -19.06
N PRO A 37 43.05 -16.88 -19.12
CA PRO A 37 41.84 -17.44 -18.55
C PRO A 37 41.63 -16.95 -17.12
N SER A 38 40.48 -16.43 -16.81
CA SER A 38 40.14 -15.88 -15.48
C SER A 38 38.76 -16.34 -15.05
N ILE A 39 38.56 -16.41 -13.73
CA ILE A 39 37.29 -16.66 -13.09
C ILE A 39 37.05 -15.55 -12.06
N HIS A 40 35.85 -15.00 -12.01
CA HIS A 40 35.47 -13.97 -11.05
C HIS A 40 34.13 -14.29 -10.43
N LEU A 41 34.03 -14.24 -9.10
CA LEU A 41 32.79 -14.23 -8.39
C LEU A 41 32.10 -12.88 -8.62
N LEU A 42 30.81 -12.93 -8.91
CA LEU A 42 29.98 -11.74 -9.25
C LEU A 42 29.15 -11.29 -8.06
N CYS A 43 29.00 -9.97 -7.93
CA CYS A 43 28.09 -9.37 -7.00
C CYS A 43 27.37 -8.21 -7.70
N SER A 44 26.13 -8.45 -8.09
CA SER A 44 25.25 -7.43 -8.67
C SER A 44 23.79 -7.87 -8.58
N ALA A 45 22.88 -6.92 -8.65
CA ALA A 45 21.44 -7.20 -8.66
C ALA A 45 21.04 -8.18 -9.77
N ALA A 46 21.67 -8.08 -10.96
CA ALA A 46 21.40 -8.97 -12.09
C ALA A 46 22.00 -10.39 -11.92
N ALA A 47 23.13 -10.53 -11.22
CA ALA A 47 23.82 -11.81 -11.10
C ALA A 47 23.31 -12.65 -9.91
N ASN A 48 23.02 -12.00 -8.77
CA ASN A 48 22.68 -12.70 -7.53
C ASN A 48 21.73 -11.90 -6.61
N GLY A 49 21.14 -10.81 -7.08
CA GLY A 49 20.32 -9.93 -6.26
C GLY A 49 21.10 -9.13 -5.20
N GLY A 50 22.42 -9.24 -5.18
CA GLY A 50 23.27 -8.63 -4.17
C GLY A 50 23.78 -7.24 -4.55
N THR A 51 24.24 -6.52 -3.55
CA THR A 51 24.94 -5.24 -3.67
C THR A 51 26.35 -5.35 -3.11
N LEU A 52 27.33 -4.71 -3.77
CA LEU A 52 28.70 -4.70 -3.29
C LEU A 52 28.92 -3.51 -2.38
N GLU A 53 29.17 -3.75 -1.09
CA GLU A 53 29.38 -2.73 -0.06
C GLU A 53 30.72 -2.98 0.63
N GLY A 54 31.62 -2.01 0.52
CA GLY A 54 32.95 -2.10 1.16
C GLY A 54 33.77 -3.36 0.80
N GLY A 55 33.55 -3.94 -0.39
CA GLY A 55 34.23 -5.19 -0.82
C GLY A 55 33.51 -6.47 -0.39
N VAL A 56 32.38 -6.38 0.28
CA VAL A 56 31.53 -7.51 0.69
C VAL A 56 30.28 -7.53 -0.19
N CYS A 57 29.92 -8.70 -0.69
CA CYS A 57 28.67 -8.90 -1.42
C CYS A 57 27.52 -9.15 -0.43
N VAL A 58 26.66 -8.15 -0.25
CA VAL A 58 25.46 -8.27 0.58
C VAL A 58 24.37 -8.93 -0.25
N LEU A 59 24.00 -10.16 0.12
CA LEU A 59 22.94 -10.93 -0.51
C LEU A 59 21.56 -10.52 0.01
N PRO A 60 20.48 -10.83 -0.72
CA PRO A 60 19.12 -10.62 -0.23
C PRO A 60 18.94 -11.21 1.16
N SER A 61 18.19 -10.53 2.02
CA SER A 61 17.88 -11.02 3.37
C SER A 61 16.97 -12.24 3.33
N GLY A 62 17.06 -13.11 4.35
CA GLY A 62 16.21 -14.27 4.56
C GLY A 62 15.40 -14.15 5.85
N GLN A 63 14.48 -15.12 6.06
CA GLN A 63 13.65 -15.23 7.25
C GLN A 63 13.67 -16.63 7.84
N THR A 64 13.47 -16.76 9.16
CA THR A 64 13.58 -18.04 9.89
C THR A 64 12.36 -18.93 9.82
N THR A 65 11.21 -18.46 9.33
CA THR A 65 9.95 -19.22 9.38
C THR A 65 9.63 -19.89 8.04
N ALA A 66 9.32 -21.19 8.08
CA ALA A 66 8.80 -21.92 6.93
C ALA A 66 7.42 -21.39 6.49
N PRO A 67 7.11 -21.36 5.18
CA PRO A 67 7.77 -22.09 4.09
C PRO A 67 8.82 -21.29 3.30
N ASN A 68 9.50 -20.33 3.92
CA ASN A 68 10.46 -19.48 3.22
C ASN A 68 11.76 -20.23 2.92
N ASN A 69 11.79 -20.92 1.79
CA ASN A 69 13.03 -21.42 1.24
C ASN A 69 13.92 -20.24 0.80
N TYR A 70 14.91 -19.92 1.59
CA TYR A 70 15.95 -18.99 1.16
C TYR A 70 16.64 -19.51 -0.10
N SER A 71 16.86 -18.63 -1.05
CA SER A 71 17.60 -18.96 -2.28
C SER A 71 18.42 -17.74 -2.71
N ALA A 72 19.72 -17.90 -2.81
CA ALA A 72 20.63 -16.89 -3.35
C ALA A 72 21.70 -17.53 -4.22
N THR A 73 21.91 -16.99 -5.41
CA THR A 73 22.91 -17.50 -6.35
C THR A 73 24.29 -16.93 -6.03
N ILE A 74 25.31 -17.79 -6.02
CA ILE A 74 26.72 -17.40 -6.06
C ILE A 74 27.18 -17.58 -7.51
N ALA A 75 27.14 -16.50 -8.26
CA ALA A 75 27.44 -16.51 -9.69
C ALA A 75 28.94 -16.29 -9.99
N VAL A 76 29.42 -16.86 -11.08
CA VAL A 76 30.76 -16.61 -11.58
C VAL A 76 30.75 -16.19 -13.04
N SER A 77 31.64 -15.25 -13.41
CA SER A 77 32.01 -15.03 -14.80
C SER A 77 33.27 -15.77 -15.13
N LYS A 78 33.38 -16.28 -16.36
CA LYS A 78 34.52 -17.00 -16.88
C LYS A 78 35.01 -16.31 -18.15
N ALA A 79 36.31 -16.10 -18.29
CA ALA A 79 36.93 -15.62 -19.50
C ALA A 79 38.04 -16.60 -19.94
N GLY A 80 38.09 -16.95 -21.22
CA GLY A 80 39.02 -17.90 -21.80
C GLY A 80 38.57 -19.37 -21.66
N ALA A 81 39.48 -20.30 -21.96
CA ALA A 81 39.23 -21.73 -21.86
C ALA A 81 39.33 -22.18 -20.40
N VAL A 82 38.19 -22.33 -19.75
CA VAL A 82 38.01 -22.86 -18.40
C VAL A 82 37.16 -24.11 -18.44
N GLY A 83 37.26 -24.95 -17.42
CA GLY A 83 36.56 -26.23 -17.35
C GLY A 83 35.01 -26.08 -17.32
N PRO A 84 34.30 -27.19 -17.56
CA PRO A 84 32.82 -27.17 -17.52
C PRO A 84 32.26 -26.99 -16.12
N THR A 85 33.04 -27.29 -15.07
CA THR A 85 32.60 -27.33 -13.68
C THR A 85 33.49 -26.47 -12.80
N VAL A 86 32.87 -25.59 -11.99
CA VAL A 86 33.53 -24.80 -10.95
C VAL A 86 33.29 -25.47 -9.61
N THR A 87 34.32 -25.53 -8.78
CA THR A 87 34.17 -25.95 -7.37
C THR A 87 34.06 -24.74 -6.45
N PHE A 88 33.20 -24.83 -5.46
CA PHE A 88 32.93 -23.78 -4.48
C PHE A 88 33.23 -24.30 -3.07
N ALA A 89 33.93 -23.52 -2.29
CA ALA A 89 34.21 -23.82 -0.89
C ALA A 89 34.09 -22.59 -0.01
N LEU A 90 33.61 -22.78 1.21
CA LEU A 90 33.72 -21.74 2.27
C LEU A 90 35.16 -21.74 2.79
N THR A 91 35.80 -20.59 2.80
CA THR A 91 37.19 -20.42 3.28
C THR A 91 37.25 -19.64 4.58
N ALA A 92 36.19 -18.93 4.95
CA ALA A 92 36.03 -18.23 6.21
C ALA A 92 34.55 -18.08 6.55
N GLY A 93 34.24 -17.99 7.83
CA GLY A 93 32.87 -17.87 8.32
C GLY A 93 32.02 -19.12 8.14
N SER A 94 30.73 -19.00 8.28
CA SER A 94 29.73 -20.07 8.10
C SER A 94 28.46 -19.54 7.49
N LEU A 95 27.76 -20.39 6.74
CA LEU A 95 26.39 -20.08 6.32
C LEU A 95 25.46 -20.01 7.55
N PRO A 96 24.35 -19.26 7.45
CA PRO A 96 23.26 -19.37 8.44
C PRO A 96 22.88 -20.83 8.69
N PRO A 97 22.66 -21.26 9.93
CA PRO A 97 22.15 -22.58 10.23
C PRO A 97 20.88 -22.90 9.45
N GLY A 98 20.82 -24.09 8.83
CA GLY A 98 19.71 -24.50 7.97
C GLY A 98 19.90 -24.19 6.48
N LEU A 99 20.95 -23.46 6.10
CA LEU A 99 21.30 -23.23 4.70
C LEU A 99 22.44 -24.12 4.25
N THR A 100 22.42 -24.49 2.99
CA THR A 100 23.45 -25.32 2.34
C THR A 100 23.90 -24.69 1.00
N MET A 101 25.10 -24.97 0.60
CA MET A 101 25.66 -24.55 -0.68
C MET A 101 26.31 -25.77 -1.37
N PRO A 102 25.83 -26.20 -2.56
CA PRO A 102 26.47 -27.23 -3.33
C PRO A 102 27.92 -26.87 -3.69
N ALA A 103 28.82 -27.84 -3.57
CA ALA A 103 30.25 -27.64 -3.80
C ALA A 103 30.62 -27.53 -5.29
N GLN A 104 29.69 -27.71 -6.22
CA GLN A 104 29.96 -27.68 -7.66
C GLN A 104 28.84 -27.03 -8.45
N GLY A 105 29.18 -26.38 -9.58
CA GLY A 105 28.24 -25.81 -10.53
C GLY A 105 28.92 -25.34 -11.80
N ALA A 106 28.21 -25.20 -12.91
CA ALA A 106 28.79 -24.82 -14.21
C ALA A 106 29.12 -23.32 -14.29
N SER A 107 28.17 -22.47 -13.84
CA SER A 107 28.30 -20.98 -13.88
C SER A 107 28.05 -20.34 -12.52
N GLY A 108 27.91 -21.17 -11.48
CA GLY A 108 27.59 -20.71 -10.13
C GLY A 108 27.10 -21.87 -9.28
N THR A 109 26.78 -21.57 -8.02
CA THR A 109 26.08 -22.45 -7.08
C THR A 109 24.97 -21.68 -6.42
N VAL A 110 24.06 -22.36 -5.71
CA VAL A 110 22.93 -21.71 -5.04
C VAL A 110 22.95 -22.03 -3.55
N ILE A 111 22.94 -21.03 -2.71
CA ILE A 111 22.70 -21.19 -1.27
C ILE A 111 21.19 -21.35 -1.09
N THR A 112 20.75 -22.48 -0.53
CA THR A 112 19.35 -22.80 -0.33
C THR A 112 19.09 -23.44 1.02
N GLY A 113 17.84 -23.37 1.50
CA GLY A 113 17.37 -24.02 2.72
C GLY A 113 16.47 -23.13 3.54
N ASN A 114 16.13 -23.62 4.72
CA ASN A 114 15.33 -22.87 5.71
C ASN A 114 16.25 -22.43 6.85
N PRO A 115 16.58 -21.14 6.96
CA PRO A 115 17.42 -20.67 8.03
C PRO A 115 16.70 -20.81 9.37
N THR A 116 17.42 -21.31 10.39
CA THR A 116 16.85 -21.58 11.72
C THR A 116 17.30 -20.59 12.79
N GLN A 117 18.18 -19.65 12.45
CA GLN A 117 18.72 -18.66 13.38
C GLN A 117 18.76 -17.27 12.72
N THR A 118 18.31 -16.28 13.46
CA THR A 118 18.43 -14.86 13.05
C THR A 118 19.83 -14.31 13.27
N GLY A 119 20.16 -13.27 12.56
CA GLY A 119 21.44 -12.57 12.69
C GLY A 119 22.05 -12.22 11.34
N THR A 120 23.19 -11.55 11.38
CA THR A 120 23.99 -11.24 10.20
C THR A 120 25.16 -12.23 10.13
N PHE A 121 25.21 -12.98 9.03
CA PHE A 121 26.21 -14.01 8.79
C PHE A 121 27.17 -13.56 7.71
N ASN A 122 28.46 -13.57 8.04
CA ASN A 122 29.53 -13.24 7.13
C ASN A 122 30.31 -14.52 6.79
N PHE A 123 30.56 -14.73 5.51
CA PHE A 123 31.31 -15.86 5.03
C PHE A 123 32.07 -15.54 3.75
N THR A 124 33.11 -16.30 3.45
CA THR A 124 33.92 -16.10 2.27
C THR A 124 33.84 -17.33 1.40
N VAL A 125 33.48 -17.14 0.13
CA VAL A 125 33.43 -18.20 -0.87
C VAL A 125 34.67 -18.11 -1.76
N LYS A 126 35.30 -19.26 -1.99
CA LYS A 126 36.33 -19.45 -3.01
C LYS A 126 35.75 -20.30 -4.14
N ALA A 127 35.78 -19.76 -5.35
CA ALA A 127 35.50 -20.49 -6.59
C ALA A 127 36.81 -20.93 -7.24
N THR A 128 36.86 -22.17 -7.73
CA THR A 128 38.05 -22.76 -8.37
C THR A 128 37.66 -23.44 -9.67
N ASP A 129 38.40 -23.16 -10.74
CA ASP A 129 38.26 -23.78 -12.05
C ASP A 129 39.67 -24.14 -12.55
N GLY A 130 40.05 -25.42 -12.45
CA GLY A 130 41.42 -25.86 -12.67
C GLY A 130 42.42 -25.19 -11.71
N ASN A 131 43.33 -24.40 -12.25
CA ASN A 131 44.32 -23.64 -11.46
C ASN A 131 43.91 -22.17 -11.22
N LYS A 132 42.71 -21.76 -11.65
CA LYS A 132 42.21 -20.41 -11.49
C LYS A 132 41.30 -20.34 -10.29
N THR A 133 41.41 -19.27 -9.52
CA THR A 133 40.61 -19.06 -8.31
C THR A 133 40.10 -17.63 -8.22
N SER A 134 38.92 -17.46 -7.64
CA SER A 134 38.35 -16.19 -7.22
C SER A 134 37.80 -16.32 -5.81
N THR A 135 37.99 -15.30 -5.00
CA THR A 135 37.50 -15.27 -3.62
C THR A 135 36.72 -13.99 -3.40
N LEU A 136 35.56 -14.11 -2.77
CA LEU A 136 34.71 -12.96 -2.44
C LEU A 136 34.04 -13.16 -1.07
N ALA A 137 34.02 -12.12 -0.27
CA ALA A 137 33.30 -12.10 0.98
C ALA A 137 31.80 -11.81 0.72
N TYR A 138 30.95 -12.52 1.44
CA TYR A 138 29.50 -12.40 1.37
C TYR A 138 28.92 -12.13 2.75
N GLN A 139 27.81 -11.43 2.74
CA GLN A 139 26.99 -11.21 3.93
C GLN A 139 25.54 -11.54 3.62
N VAL A 140 24.85 -12.19 4.56
CA VAL A 140 23.41 -12.38 4.53
C VAL A 140 22.83 -12.07 5.90
N THR A 141 21.72 -11.34 5.93
CA THR A 141 20.98 -11.07 7.18
C THR A 141 19.72 -11.92 7.20
N ILE A 142 19.54 -12.67 8.28
CA ILE A 142 18.35 -13.47 8.55
C ILE A 142 17.57 -12.77 9.66
N THR A 143 16.31 -12.50 9.40
CA THR A 143 15.38 -11.87 10.36
C THR A 143 14.32 -12.87 10.82
N VAL A 144 13.64 -12.60 11.92
CA VAL A 144 12.36 -13.28 12.19
C VAL A 144 11.35 -12.82 11.15
N GLN A 145 10.52 -13.74 10.70
CA GLN A 145 9.32 -13.35 10.01
C GLN A 145 8.51 -12.45 10.95
N GLY A 146 8.15 -11.28 10.48
CA GLY A 146 7.21 -10.41 11.19
C GLY A 146 5.88 -11.14 11.46
N PRO A 147 5.05 -10.64 12.36
CA PRO A 147 3.70 -11.16 12.49
C PRO A 147 3.01 -11.11 11.12
N PRO A 148 2.08 -12.05 10.84
CA PRO A 148 1.35 -12.06 9.58
C PRO A 148 0.69 -10.71 9.35
N ASP A 149 0.66 -10.26 8.10
CA ASP A 149 -0.08 -9.08 7.74
C ASP A 149 -1.57 -9.29 8.04
N GLN A 150 -2.29 -8.23 8.33
CA GLN A 150 -3.71 -8.26 8.63
C GLN A 150 -4.41 -7.19 7.80
N LEU A 151 -5.59 -7.51 7.33
CA LEU A 151 -6.51 -6.51 6.82
C LEU A 151 -7.10 -5.76 8.01
N LEU A 152 -6.93 -4.45 8.02
CA LEU A 152 -7.36 -3.57 9.11
C LEU A 152 -8.67 -2.88 8.74
N CYS A 153 -9.47 -2.59 9.75
CA CYS A 153 -10.67 -1.80 9.64
C CYS A 153 -10.43 -0.46 10.36
N ASN A 154 -9.68 0.43 9.73
CA ASN A 154 -9.23 1.69 10.33
C ASN A 154 -9.03 2.82 9.33
N SER A 155 -9.53 2.69 8.10
CA SER A 155 -9.54 3.79 7.15
C SER A 155 -10.59 4.84 7.55
N ALA A 156 -10.46 6.04 6.99
CA ALA A 156 -11.44 7.08 7.24
C ALA A 156 -12.85 6.64 6.82
N GLY A 157 -13.74 6.56 7.79
CA GLY A 157 -15.13 6.14 7.59
C GLY A 157 -15.39 4.65 7.76
N ASP A 158 -14.36 3.82 7.95
CA ASP A 158 -14.54 2.42 8.33
C ASP A 158 -14.88 2.30 9.82
N PHE A 159 -15.67 1.27 10.17
CA PHE A 159 -15.81 0.89 11.55
C PHE A 159 -16.00 -0.64 11.70
N LEU A 160 -15.60 -1.18 12.84
CA LEU A 160 -15.67 -2.60 13.11
C LEU A 160 -16.95 -2.92 13.89
N GLU A 161 -17.85 -3.68 13.29
CA GLU A 161 -19.07 -4.15 13.92
C GLU A 161 -19.07 -5.69 14.03
N SER A 162 -19.05 -6.20 15.25
CA SER A 162 -19.07 -7.65 15.51
C SER A 162 -18.04 -8.46 14.70
N GLY A 163 -16.87 -7.89 14.44
CA GLY A 163 -15.80 -8.54 13.64
C GLY A 163 -15.92 -8.36 12.12
N VAL A 164 -16.95 -7.67 11.65
CA VAL A 164 -17.11 -7.27 10.25
C VAL A 164 -16.62 -5.83 10.07
N CYS A 165 -15.78 -5.60 9.09
CA CYS A 165 -15.38 -4.25 8.73
C CYS A 165 -16.43 -3.62 7.81
N VAL A 166 -17.13 -2.63 8.32
CA VAL A 166 -18.11 -1.88 7.56
C VAL A 166 -17.41 -0.72 6.87
N LEU A 167 -17.38 -0.76 5.56
CA LEU A 167 -16.82 0.30 4.72
C LEU A 167 -17.83 1.44 4.56
N PRO A 168 -17.39 2.64 4.16
CA PRO A 168 -18.30 3.73 3.81
C PRO A 168 -19.37 3.30 2.84
N ASP A 169 -20.56 3.88 2.95
CA ASP A 169 -21.65 3.56 2.04
C ASP A 169 -21.37 4.10 0.63
N ALA A 170 -21.78 3.35 -0.36
CA ALA A 170 -21.71 3.72 -1.76
C ALA A 170 -23.02 4.35 -2.22
N ILE A 171 -22.97 5.28 -3.17
CA ILE A 171 -24.19 5.85 -3.80
C ILE A 171 -24.32 5.31 -5.23
N THR A 172 -25.49 4.82 -5.58
CA THR A 172 -25.84 4.39 -6.94
C THR A 172 -25.42 5.43 -7.98
N GLY A 173 -24.63 5.00 -8.96
CA GLY A 173 -24.19 5.84 -10.07
C GLY A 173 -23.06 6.82 -9.77
N LEU A 174 -22.55 6.92 -8.54
CA LEU A 174 -21.39 7.74 -8.19
C LEU A 174 -20.12 6.87 -8.11
N PRO A 175 -18.93 7.44 -8.45
CA PRO A 175 -17.67 6.74 -8.24
C PRO A 175 -17.43 6.43 -6.76
N TYR A 176 -17.05 5.20 -6.47
CA TYR A 176 -16.76 4.70 -5.13
C TYR A 176 -15.29 4.31 -4.97
N ALA A 177 -14.72 4.53 -3.79
CA ALA A 177 -13.36 4.16 -3.45
C ALA A 177 -13.26 3.80 -1.95
N GLY A 178 -13.51 2.53 -1.60
CA GLY A 178 -13.34 1.98 -0.25
C GLY A 178 -11.94 1.44 -0.04
N GLN A 179 -11.25 1.89 0.99
CA GLN A 179 -9.86 1.51 1.27
C GLN A 179 -9.79 0.18 2.04
N LEU A 180 -8.93 -0.72 1.58
CA LEU A 180 -8.51 -1.90 2.33
C LEU A 180 -7.05 -1.68 2.76
N VAL A 181 -6.82 -1.58 4.06
CA VAL A 181 -5.49 -1.29 4.63
C VAL A 181 -4.90 -2.54 5.24
N THR A 182 -3.58 -2.70 5.16
CA THR A 182 -2.84 -3.80 5.77
C THR A 182 -1.88 -3.31 6.84
N SER A 183 -1.56 -4.19 7.82
CA SER A 183 -0.81 -3.81 9.02
C SER A 183 0.68 -3.58 8.78
N HIS A 184 1.31 -4.29 7.84
CA HIS A 184 2.78 -4.34 7.71
C HIS A 184 3.34 -3.85 6.37
N ASN A 185 2.47 -3.38 5.47
CA ASN A 185 2.92 -2.74 4.22
C ASN A 185 3.76 -3.64 3.28
N VAL A 186 3.48 -4.94 3.27
CA VAL A 186 4.28 -5.93 2.52
C VAL A 186 3.76 -6.25 1.12
N GLY A 187 2.50 -5.90 0.83
CA GLY A 187 1.84 -6.28 -0.43
C GLY A 187 1.42 -7.75 -0.49
N GLY A 188 0.77 -8.14 -1.57
CA GLY A 188 0.30 -9.52 -1.75
C GLY A 188 -0.81 -9.68 -2.77
N THR A 189 -1.57 -10.79 -2.66
CA THR A 189 -2.73 -11.09 -3.51
C THR A 189 -4.02 -11.01 -2.71
N LEU A 190 -5.11 -10.65 -3.38
CA LEU A 190 -6.46 -10.59 -2.79
C LEU A 190 -7.50 -11.23 -3.71
N SER A 191 -8.53 -11.79 -3.12
CA SER A 191 -9.71 -12.29 -3.81
C SER A 191 -10.92 -12.34 -2.87
N ILE A 192 -12.13 -12.43 -3.42
CA ILE A 192 -13.33 -12.67 -2.62
C ILE A 192 -13.41 -14.16 -2.30
N ALA A 193 -13.47 -14.50 -1.01
CA ALA A 193 -13.60 -15.85 -0.52
C ALA A 193 -15.05 -16.31 -0.43
N THR A 194 -15.93 -15.44 0.05
CA THR A 194 -17.37 -15.68 0.20
C THR A 194 -18.15 -14.40 -0.07
N GLY A 195 -19.40 -14.49 -0.44
CA GLY A 195 -20.24 -13.36 -0.80
C GLY A 195 -19.86 -12.76 -2.15
N ALA A 196 -20.30 -11.53 -2.38
CA ALA A 196 -20.01 -10.77 -3.60
C ALA A 196 -19.94 -9.28 -3.32
N LEU A 197 -19.14 -8.57 -4.09
CA LEU A 197 -19.16 -7.10 -4.11
C LEU A 197 -20.48 -6.61 -4.70
N PRO A 198 -20.93 -5.40 -4.31
CA PRO A 198 -21.98 -4.72 -5.05
C PRO A 198 -21.68 -4.68 -6.54
N ALA A 199 -22.74 -4.85 -7.37
CA ALA A 199 -22.59 -4.79 -8.82
C ALA A 199 -21.99 -3.46 -9.26
N GLY A 200 -20.98 -3.50 -10.12
CA GLY A 200 -20.25 -2.33 -10.59
C GLY A 200 -18.99 -1.98 -9.78
N LEU A 201 -18.75 -2.66 -8.65
CA LEU A 201 -17.51 -2.53 -7.89
C LEU A 201 -16.55 -3.70 -8.17
N SER A 202 -15.26 -3.45 -8.05
CA SER A 202 -14.20 -4.42 -8.25
C SER A 202 -13.12 -4.33 -7.17
N LEU A 203 -12.49 -5.48 -6.88
CA LEU A 203 -11.33 -5.62 -6.01
C LEU A 203 -10.13 -5.98 -6.88
N PRO A 204 -9.00 -5.24 -6.84
CA PRO A 204 -7.76 -5.65 -7.47
C PRO A 204 -7.28 -7.00 -6.96
N ALA A 205 -6.75 -7.86 -7.87
CA ALA A 205 -6.26 -9.18 -7.50
C ALA A 205 -4.94 -9.14 -6.70
N SER A 206 -4.29 -7.99 -6.63
CA SER A 206 -3.04 -7.78 -5.88
C SER A 206 -3.01 -6.39 -5.27
N PHE A 207 -2.20 -6.26 -4.23
CA PHE A 207 -1.94 -4.98 -3.57
C PHE A 207 -0.44 -4.81 -3.35
N THR A 208 -0.02 -3.56 -3.22
CA THR A 208 1.37 -3.19 -2.91
C THR A 208 1.37 -2.21 -1.75
N GLY A 209 2.37 -2.31 -0.89
CA GLY A 209 2.45 -1.42 0.25
C GLY A 209 1.31 -1.62 1.24
N SER A 210 0.72 -0.52 1.72
CA SER A 210 -0.23 -0.49 2.83
C SER A 210 -1.67 -0.91 2.50
N GLY A 211 -1.94 -1.41 1.29
CA GLY A 211 -3.28 -1.89 0.93
C GLY A 211 -3.71 -1.61 -0.49
N THR A 212 -5.01 -1.61 -0.73
CA THR A 212 -5.64 -1.38 -2.03
C THR A 212 -7.02 -0.73 -1.87
N THR A 213 -7.71 -0.52 -2.99
CA THR A 213 -9.02 0.14 -3.01
C THR A 213 -10.04 -0.72 -3.75
N ILE A 214 -11.18 -1.00 -3.13
CA ILE A 214 -12.37 -1.44 -3.84
C ILE A 214 -12.92 -0.22 -4.57
N SER A 215 -13.04 -0.29 -5.88
CA SER A 215 -13.43 0.85 -6.70
C SER A 215 -14.40 0.49 -7.81
N GLY A 216 -15.08 1.50 -8.34
CA GLY A 216 -16.03 1.38 -9.44
C GLY A 216 -17.22 2.33 -9.27
N THR A 217 -18.28 2.06 -10.05
CA THR A 217 -19.54 2.80 -9.95
C THR A 217 -20.65 1.79 -9.66
N PRO A 218 -21.20 1.78 -8.44
CA PRO A 218 -22.21 0.79 -8.10
C PRO A 218 -23.49 1.00 -8.90
N ALA A 219 -24.04 -0.10 -9.38
CA ALA A 219 -25.39 -0.14 -9.96
C ALA A 219 -26.42 -0.02 -8.83
N ALA A 220 -27.67 0.27 -9.20
CA ALA A 220 -28.76 0.24 -8.25
C ALA A 220 -28.77 -1.08 -7.48
N PRO A 221 -28.91 -1.06 -6.15
CA PRO A 221 -29.02 -2.27 -5.38
C PRO A 221 -30.26 -3.06 -5.82
N GLY A 222 -30.20 -4.38 -5.70
CA GLY A 222 -31.37 -5.23 -5.87
C GLY A 222 -32.33 -5.12 -4.66
N THR A 223 -32.82 -6.24 -4.18
CA THR A 223 -33.66 -6.29 -2.97
C THR A 223 -32.86 -6.06 -1.67
N GLU A 224 -31.56 -6.30 -1.71
CA GLU A 224 -30.66 -6.16 -0.56
C GLU A 224 -29.67 -5.01 -0.85
N PRO A 225 -29.82 -3.87 -0.19
CA PRO A 225 -28.92 -2.72 -0.37
C PRO A 225 -27.51 -2.99 0.20
N THR A 226 -27.38 -3.95 1.11
CA THR A 226 -26.15 -4.26 1.81
C THR A 226 -25.53 -5.54 1.28
N SER A 227 -24.29 -5.47 0.85
CA SER A 227 -23.48 -6.60 0.40
C SER A 227 -22.48 -6.98 1.47
N SER A 228 -22.51 -8.26 1.90
CA SER A 228 -21.53 -8.84 2.82
C SER A 228 -20.62 -9.77 2.05
N PHE A 229 -19.30 -9.65 2.25
CA PHE A 229 -18.30 -10.48 1.58
C PHE A 229 -17.06 -10.65 2.45
N THR A 230 -16.31 -11.71 2.21
CA THR A 230 -15.03 -11.91 2.88
C THR A 230 -13.91 -11.78 1.86
N VAL A 231 -12.98 -10.90 2.15
CA VAL A 231 -11.72 -10.81 1.41
C VAL A 231 -10.75 -11.83 2.00
N LYS A 232 -10.14 -12.62 1.13
CA LYS A 232 -8.99 -13.45 1.45
C LYS A 232 -7.81 -13.03 0.59
N GLY A 233 -6.63 -13.26 1.10
CA GLY A 233 -5.41 -13.02 0.37
C GLY A 233 -4.24 -13.77 0.95
N THR A 234 -3.09 -13.49 0.39
CA THR A 234 -1.80 -13.98 0.88
C THR A 234 -0.83 -12.83 0.73
N ASP A 235 -0.13 -12.48 1.78
CA ASP A 235 0.93 -11.49 1.73
C ASP A 235 2.15 -12.01 0.94
N THR A 236 3.14 -11.16 0.69
CA THR A 236 4.38 -11.57 0.01
C THR A 236 5.23 -12.55 0.82
N GLN A 237 4.90 -12.75 2.12
CA GLN A 237 5.51 -13.73 3.01
C GLN A 237 4.72 -15.04 3.07
N THR A 238 3.72 -15.22 2.17
CA THR A 238 2.83 -16.38 2.07
C THR A 238 1.89 -16.58 3.27
N GLN A 239 1.70 -15.54 4.10
CA GLN A 239 0.77 -15.60 5.21
C GLN A 239 -0.67 -15.31 4.73
N PRO A 240 -1.66 -16.07 5.24
CA PRO A 240 -3.05 -15.86 4.86
C PRO A 240 -3.62 -14.59 5.49
N LEU A 241 -4.41 -13.87 4.70
CA LEU A 241 -5.20 -12.72 5.11
C LEU A 241 -6.68 -13.06 5.02
N TYR A 242 -7.46 -12.71 6.03
CA TYR A 242 -8.92 -12.89 6.03
C TYR A 242 -9.58 -11.75 6.79
N GLN A 243 -10.56 -11.12 6.16
CA GLN A 243 -11.40 -10.11 6.82
C GLN A 243 -12.78 -10.08 6.17
N PRO A 244 -13.87 -10.22 6.96
CA PRO A 244 -15.22 -9.96 6.48
C PRO A 244 -15.46 -8.45 6.37
N TYR A 245 -16.14 -8.07 5.29
CA TYR A 245 -16.49 -6.69 4.96
C TYR A 245 -17.96 -6.57 4.62
N GLN A 246 -18.46 -5.34 4.75
CA GLN A 246 -19.80 -4.95 4.37
C GLN A 246 -19.77 -3.60 3.66
N ILE A 247 -20.57 -3.47 2.59
CA ILE A 247 -20.84 -2.22 1.87
C ILE A 247 -22.34 -2.10 1.67
N THR A 248 -22.91 -0.97 2.05
CA THR A 248 -24.29 -0.62 1.70
C THR A 248 -24.28 0.26 0.45
N VAL A 249 -25.21 0.04 -0.48
CA VAL A 249 -25.40 0.88 -1.67
C VAL A 249 -26.70 1.65 -1.51
N ASP A 250 -26.59 2.96 -1.32
CA ASP A 250 -27.74 3.83 -1.16
C ASP A 250 -28.24 4.37 -2.50
N PRO A 251 -29.54 4.70 -2.59
CA PRO A 251 -30.06 5.42 -3.75
C PRO A 251 -29.46 6.83 -3.80
N ASN A 252 -29.23 7.34 -5.01
CA ASN A 252 -28.72 8.71 -5.20
C ASN A 252 -29.81 9.74 -4.86
N GLN A 253 -29.92 10.08 -3.59
CA GLN A 253 -30.86 11.07 -3.07
C GLN A 253 -30.11 12.24 -2.43
N PRO A 254 -30.63 13.49 -2.57
CA PRO A 254 -30.01 14.64 -1.94
C PRO A 254 -29.94 14.50 -0.42
N LEU A 255 -28.78 14.83 0.15
CA LEU A 255 -28.61 14.93 1.60
C LEU A 255 -29.46 16.08 2.13
N THR A 256 -30.33 15.82 3.10
CA THR A 256 -31.20 16.82 3.71
C THR A 256 -31.32 16.59 5.22
N VAL A 257 -31.43 17.68 6.01
CA VAL A 257 -31.83 17.59 7.41
C VAL A 257 -33.35 17.58 7.46
N VAL A 258 -33.95 16.52 8.02
CA VAL A 258 -35.41 16.33 7.99
C VAL A 258 -36.08 16.62 9.31
N LEU A 259 -35.42 16.36 10.43
CA LEU A 259 -35.92 16.65 11.76
C LEU A 259 -34.85 17.30 12.65
N PRO A 260 -35.22 18.33 13.46
CA PRO A 260 -36.48 19.08 13.40
C PRO A 260 -36.67 19.75 12.04
N ALA A 261 -37.89 19.85 11.55
CA ALA A 261 -38.19 20.42 10.23
C ALA A 261 -37.67 21.85 10.10
N SER A 262 -37.28 22.26 8.90
CA SER A 262 -36.78 23.61 8.62
C SER A 262 -37.83 24.69 9.00
N GLY A 263 -37.39 25.69 9.76
CA GLY A 263 -38.26 26.76 10.25
C GLY A 263 -39.19 26.36 11.41
N SER A 264 -39.15 25.11 11.92
CA SER A 264 -39.88 24.74 13.12
C SER A 264 -39.29 25.42 14.36
N THR A 265 -40.13 25.87 15.25
CA THR A 265 -39.71 26.29 16.60
C THR A 265 -39.52 25.04 17.43
N LEU A 266 -38.30 24.85 17.95
CA LEU A 266 -38.01 23.74 18.85
C LEU A 266 -38.79 23.87 20.14
N PHE A 267 -39.15 22.75 20.77
CA PHE A 267 -39.77 22.75 22.08
C PHE A 267 -38.91 23.55 23.06
N PRO A 268 -39.52 24.43 23.89
CA PRO A 268 -38.76 25.24 24.82
C PRO A 268 -38.12 24.35 25.90
N GLY A 269 -36.85 24.65 26.23
CA GLY A 269 -36.19 24.10 27.39
C GLY A 269 -36.40 24.97 28.62
N THR A 270 -36.00 24.50 29.82
CA THR A 270 -36.05 25.24 31.07
C THR A 270 -34.68 25.23 31.74
N VAL A 271 -34.26 26.36 32.30
CA VAL A 271 -33.00 26.48 33.04
C VAL A 271 -32.92 25.40 34.14
N GLY A 272 -31.81 24.70 34.25
CA GLY A 272 -31.57 23.66 35.26
C GLY A 272 -32.26 22.32 35.01
N GLN A 273 -33.03 22.18 33.93
CA GLN A 273 -33.62 20.88 33.54
C GLN A 273 -32.82 20.26 32.39
N ALA A 274 -32.53 18.96 32.53
CA ALA A 274 -31.86 18.20 31.43
C ALA A 274 -32.77 18.17 30.19
N PHE A 275 -32.19 18.39 29.04
CA PHE A 275 -32.92 18.55 27.79
C PHE A 275 -32.10 18.01 26.63
N GLY A 276 -32.75 17.38 25.63
CA GLY A 276 -32.11 16.86 24.42
C GLY A 276 -32.99 17.03 23.19
N ILE A 277 -32.35 17.21 22.05
CA ILE A 277 -33.01 17.28 20.73
C ILE A 277 -32.19 16.40 19.79
N ASN A 278 -32.89 15.45 19.15
CA ASN A 278 -32.29 14.65 18.07
C ASN A 278 -32.48 15.34 16.74
N PHE A 279 -31.41 15.34 15.94
CA PHE A 279 -31.40 15.79 14.56
C PHE A 279 -31.33 14.56 13.65
N PHE A 280 -32.14 14.52 12.62
CA PHE A 280 -32.21 13.43 11.66
C PHE A 280 -32.00 13.97 10.26
N LEU A 281 -31.35 13.13 9.42
CA LEU A 281 -31.14 13.42 8.00
C LEU A 281 -31.80 12.36 7.11
N SER A 282 -31.85 12.63 5.82
CA SER A 282 -32.23 11.69 4.77
C SER A 282 -31.36 11.92 3.55
N GLY A 283 -31.06 10.84 2.83
CA GLY A 283 -30.15 10.86 1.68
C GLY A 283 -28.67 11.00 2.06
N GLY A 284 -27.82 11.11 1.04
CA GLY A 284 -26.39 11.03 1.21
C GLY A 284 -25.90 9.61 1.50
N ALA A 285 -24.62 9.45 1.85
CA ALA A 285 -23.99 8.19 2.21
C ALA A 285 -23.19 8.32 3.50
N ALA A 286 -23.32 7.35 4.39
CA ALA A 286 -22.50 7.28 5.61
C ALA A 286 -21.01 7.04 5.29
N PRO A 287 -20.08 7.49 6.14
CA PRO A 287 -20.32 8.15 7.42
C PRO A 287 -20.73 9.60 7.30
N TYR A 288 -21.47 10.08 8.30
CA TYR A 288 -21.90 11.46 8.38
C TYR A 288 -21.11 12.24 9.44
N THR A 289 -20.85 13.50 9.15
CA THR A 289 -20.18 14.41 10.09
C THR A 289 -21.02 15.64 10.32
N TRP A 290 -21.41 15.89 11.56
CA TRP A 290 -22.17 17.07 11.98
C TRP A 290 -21.25 18.16 12.54
N ALA A 291 -21.55 19.40 12.24
CA ALA A 291 -20.80 20.55 12.74
C ALA A 291 -21.71 21.75 13.03
N LEU A 292 -21.42 22.48 14.10
CA LEU A 292 -21.94 23.80 14.35
C LEU A 292 -21.16 24.79 13.48
N VAL A 293 -21.82 25.44 12.51
CA VAL A 293 -21.14 26.32 11.54
C VAL A 293 -21.46 27.81 11.76
N ALA A 294 -22.50 28.14 12.51
CA ALA A 294 -22.84 29.52 12.88
C ALA A 294 -23.66 29.56 14.16
N GLY A 295 -23.61 30.69 14.86
CA GLY A 295 -24.33 30.91 16.12
C GLY A 295 -23.70 30.16 17.28
N SER A 296 -24.48 30.00 18.36
CA SER A 296 -24.08 29.27 19.58
C SER A 296 -25.24 28.50 20.16
N LEU A 297 -24.93 27.34 20.72
CA LEU A 297 -25.89 26.58 21.53
C LEU A 297 -26.22 27.32 22.83
N PRO A 298 -27.35 27.03 23.46
CA PRO A 298 -27.60 27.52 24.82
C PRO A 298 -26.45 27.11 25.76
N PRO A 299 -26.01 28.02 26.67
CA PRO A 299 -25.01 27.67 27.68
C PRO A 299 -25.42 26.42 28.48
N GLY A 300 -24.52 25.47 28.65
CA GLY A 300 -24.77 24.17 29.29
C GLY A 300 -25.22 23.05 28.33
N MET A 301 -25.50 23.36 27.06
CA MET A 301 -25.80 22.38 26.01
C MET A 301 -24.60 22.10 25.15
N ARG A 302 -24.51 20.88 24.61
CA ARG A 302 -23.45 20.45 23.69
C ARG A 302 -23.99 19.50 22.63
N LEU A 303 -23.31 19.42 21.50
CA LEU A 303 -23.52 18.34 20.54
C LEU A 303 -22.90 17.05 21.09
N GLN A 304 -23.62 15.97 20.97
CA GLN A 304 -23.15 14.62 21.26
C GLN A 304 -23.12 13.86 19.95
N THR A 305 -21.91 13.52 19.49
CA THR A 305 -21.74 12.63 18.36
C THR A 305 -22.00 11.20 18.80
N PHE A 306 -22.84 10.49 18.06
CA PHE A 306 -23.04 9.06 18.29
C PHE A 306 -21.77 8.27 17.92
N SER A 307 -21.59 7.13 18.56
CA SER A 307 -20.41 6.27 18.33
C SER A 307 -20.45 5.55 16.98
N ASP A 308 -21.64 5.41 16.39
CA ASP A 308 -21.80 4.84 15.05
C ASP A 308 -21.82 5.98 14.01
N PRO A 309 -20.78 6.11 13.17
CA PRO A 309 -20.72 7.17 12.17
C PRO A 309 -21.74 6.98 11.02
N ARG A 310 -22.45 5.84 10.98
CA ARG A 310 -23.54 5.58 10.03
C ARG A 310 -24.90 6.04 10.56
N ASP A 311 -24.98 6.41 11.83
CA ASP A 311 -26.23 6.92 12.37
C ASP A 311 -26.57 8.24 11.66
N ALA A 312 -27.71 8.23 11.00
CA ALA A 312 -28.27 9.39 10.31
C ALA A 312 -28.83 10.45 11.28
N SER A 313 -28.39 10.40 12.53
CA SER A 313 -28.83 11.31 13.58
C SER A 313 -27.64 11.88 14.37
N ASP A 314 -27.92 12.99 15.06
CA ASP A 314 -27.04 13.59 16.06
C ASP A 314 -27.91 14.18 17.17
N GLU A 315 -27.36 14.42 18.34
CA GLU A 315 -28.08 14.94 19.48
C GLU A 315 -27.43 16.22 20.02
N MET A 316 -28.26 17.21 20.29
CA MET A 316 -27.89 18.29 21.20
C MET A 316 -28.47 17.99 22.58
N ALA A 317 -27.61 17.78 23.57
CA ALA A 317 -28.08 17.48 24.92
C ALA A 317 -27.31 18.27 25.99
N GLY A 318 -27.91 18.37 27.16
CA GLY A 318 -27.31 19.02 28.32
C GLY A 318 -28.34 19.62 29.27
N THR A 319 -27.86 20.48 30.17
CA THR A 319 -28.69 21.24 31.11
C THR A 319 -28.46 22.72 30.85
N PRO A 320 -29.41 23.44 30.25
CA PRO A 320 -29.21 24.84 29.96
C PRO A 320 -29.11 25.65 31.26
N THR A 321 -28.16 26.58 31.29
CA THR A 321 -27.86 27.41 32.48
C THR A 321 -28.34 28.86 32.36
N THR A 322 -28.81 29.26 31.20
CA THR A 322 -29.23 30.66 30.94
C THR A 322 -30.51 30.70 30.13
N ALA A 323 -31.47 31.47 30.60
CA ALA A 323 -32.71 31.73 29.88
C ALA A 323 -32.48 32.70 28.71
N GLY A 324 -33.25 32.54 27.63
CA GLY A 324 -33.11 33.36 26.44
C GLY A 324 -33.45 32.62 25.15
N THR A 325 -33.36 33.34 24.03
CA THR A 325 -33.54 32.74 22.70
C THR A 325 -32.19 32.57 22.04
N PHE A 326 -31.88 31.34 21.64
CA PHE A 326 -30.60 30.95 21.02
C PHE A 326 -30.85 30.46 19.61
N SER A 327 -29.99 30.89 18.69
CA SER A 327 -30.04 30.44 17.28
C SER A 327 -28.69 29.99 16.83
N TRP A 328 -28.66 28.87 16.10
CA TRP A 328 -27.46 28.32 15.52
C TRP A 328 -27.74 27.64 14.18
N THR A 329 -26.68 27.33 13.42
CA THR A 329 -26.77 26.58 12.17
C THR A 329 -25.92 25.34 12.29
N MET A 330 -26.53 24.19 12.05
CA MET A 330 -25.85 22.90 11.90
C MET A 330 -25.61 22.63 10.42
N ARG A 331 -24.51 21.98 10.14
CA ARG A 331 -24.18 21.41 8.83
C ARG A 331 -23.85 19.95 9.00
N VAL A 332 -24.42 19.10 8.16
CA VAL A 332 -24.05 17.72 7.98
C VAL A 332 -23.28 17.57 6.67
N THR A 333 -22.25 16.74 6.67
CA THR A 333 -21.45 16.37 5.50
C THR A 333 -21.44 14.85 5.40
N ASP A 334 -21.70 14.29 4.22
CA ASP A 334 -21.66 12.87 3.96
C ASP A 334 -20.26 12.41 3.49
N PHE A 335 -20.09 11.09 3.25
CA PHE A 335 -18.86 10.50 2.77
C PHE A 335 -18.35 11.11 1.44
N TYR A 336 -19.26 11.49 0.54
CA TYR A 336 -18.90 12.09 -0.76
C TYR A 336 -18.65 13.61 -0.66
N GLY A 337 -18.80 14.19 0.53
CA GLY A 337 -18.63 15.63 0.73
C GLY A 337 -19.85 16.46 0.38
N HIS A 338 -21.01 15.84 0.12
CA HIS A 338 -22.26 16.59 -0.02
C HIS A 338 -22.64 17.22 1.31
N GLN A 339 -23.22 18.40 1.27
CA GLN A 339 -23.52 19.16 2.47
C GLN A 339 -24.98 19.60 2.52
N ALA A 340 -25.57 19.49 3.69
CA ALA A 340 -26.84 20.11 4.00
C ALA A 340 -26.68 20.97 5.27
N SER A 341 -27.32 22.14 5.30
CA SER A 341 -27.25 23.04 6.45
C SER A 341 -28.64 23.49 6.84
N GLN A 342 -28.89 23.57 8.14
CA GLN A 342 -30.15 24.04 8.67
C GLN A 342 -29.96 24.93 9.89
N LYS A 343 -30.72 26.03 9.94
CA LYS A 343 -30.80 26.95 11.09
C LYS A 343 -31.86 26.49 12.07
N PHE A 344 -31.51 26.50 13.35
CA PHE A 344 -32.37 26.16 14.45
C PHE A 344 -32.51 27.35 15.40
N THR A 345 -33.64 27.43 16.10
CA THR A 345 -33.89 28.43 17.15
C THR A 345 -34.65 27.77 18.30
N ILE A 346 -34.20 28.03 19.52
CA ILE A 346 -34.84 27.53 20.74
C ILE A 346 -34.99 28.66 21.75
N THR A 347 -36.05 28.59 22.53
CA THR A 347 -36.24 29.47 23.71
C THR A 347 -36.01 28.63 24.97
N ILE A 348 -35.13 29.09 25.86
CA ILE A 348 -34.91 28.54 27.19
C ILE A 348 -35.65 29.44 28.18
N GLN A 349 -36.59 28.86 28.90
CA GLN A 349 -37.39 29.53 29.94
C GLN A 349 -36.62 29.55 31.27
N SER A 350 -36.91 30.54 32.11
CA SER A 350 -36.36 30.64 33.47
C SER A 350 -36.96 29.61 34.43
#